data_538ca420a4999376e876b1f254494ff8
#
_entry.id   538ca420a4999376e876b1f254494ff8
#
_cell.length_a   1.000
_cell.length_b   1.000
_cell.length_c   1.000
_cell.angle_alpha   90.00
_cell.angle_beta   90.00
_cell.angle_gamma   90.00
#
_symmetry.space_group_name_H-M   'P 1'
#
loop_
_entity.id
_entity.type
_entity.pdbx_description
1 polymer ?
#
loop_
_entity_poly.entity_id
_entity_poly.type
_entity_poly.pdbx_seq_one_letter_code
_entity_poly.pdbx_strand_id
1 'polypeptide(L)'
;MATRIDALNRNQPVEPGMSAWIDDAVAGLAHRGWVELPGAIGETRIAPLCNELEALIALNRLRRAGVGRDLDYQIDRQTRRDWIHWLSRQRPTQREFVDWAEQLRLALNRRLFLGLFEFEAHLALYPSGAFYVRHFDSFRGAANRMVSLVLYLNRSWQPGDGGELVLYAPEQGPEIARIEPRAGTLVLFMSEEVEHEVLPTRVPRASVSGWFRLNNNSAALVDPPA
;
A
#
# COMPACT_ATOMS: atom_id res chain seq x y z
N MET A 1 -4.89 21.88 -27.81
CA MET A 1 -5.26 20.56 -28.36
C MET A 1 -5.18 19.58 -27.20
N ALA A 2 -6.26 19.36 -26.45
CA ALA A 2 -6.33 18.38 -25.36
C ALA A 2 -6.40 16.99 -26.03
N THR A 3 -5.44 16.15 -25.71
CA THR A 3 -5.24 14.86 -26.31
C THR A 3 -6.41 13.92 -26.02
N ARG A 4 -6.85 13.18 -27.02
CA ARG A 4 -7.95 12.19 -27.07
C ARG A 4 -7.90 11.09 -25.98
N ILE A 5 -6.90 11.07 -25.14
CA ILE A 5 -6.66 10.09 -24.07
C ILE A 5 -7.51 10.39 -22.81
N ASP A 6 -7.77 11.66 -22.50
CA ASP A 6 -8.55 12.04 -21.31
C ASP A 6 -10.07 11.76 -21.42
N ALA A 7 -10.59 11.61 -22.62
CA ALA A 7 -12.02 11.35 -22.85
C ALA A 7 -12.41 9.87 -22.71
N LEU A 8 -11.46 8.94 -22.89
CA LEU A 8 -11.72 7.50 -22.87
C LEU A 8 -11.80 6.90 -21.46
N ASN A 9 -11.27 7.58 -20.46
CA ASN A 9 -11.17 7.03 -19.09
C ASN A 9 -12.32 7.47 -18.14
N ARG A 10 -13.22 8.35 -18.57
CA ARG A 10 -14.28 8.90 -17.69
C ARG A 10 -15.46 7.97 -17.43
N ASN A 11 -15.61 6.89 -18.17
CA ASN A 11 -16.79 6.00 -18.12
C ASN A 11 -16.48 4.51 -18.03
N GLN A 12 -15.26 4.09 -17.65
CA GLN A 12 -15.06 2.67 -17.37
C GLN A 12 -15.77 2.32 -16.05
N PRO A 13 -16.61 1.28 -16.04
CA PRO A 13 -17.23 0.79 -14.81
C PRO A 13 -16.12 0.34 -13.85
N VAL A 14 -16.29 0.62 -12.57
CA VAL A 14 -15.45 0.06 -11.49
C VAL A 14 -15.56 -1.45 -11.55
N GLU A 15 -14.43 -2.16 -11.36
CA GLU A 15 -14.41 -3.64 -11.32
C GLU A 15 -15.51 -4.16 -10.37
N PRO A 16 -16.30 -5.18 -10.73
CA PRO A 16 -17.44 -5.64 -9.94
C PRO A 16 -17.11 -5.90 -8.45
N GLY A 17 -15.94 -6.48 -8.17
CA GLY A 17 -15.47 -6.71 -6.79
C GLY A 17 -15.20 -5.41 -6.02
N MET A 18 -14.70 -4.37 -6.70
CA MET A 18 -14.42 -3.06 -6.09
C MET A 18 -15.71 -2.30 -5.78
N SER A 19 -16.76 -2.48 -6.56
CA SER A 19 -18.05 -1.81 -6.35
C SER A 19 -18.66 -2.13 -4.98
N ALA A 20 -18.34 -3.29 -4.42
CA ALA A 20 -18.89 -3.73 -3.15
C ALA A 20 -18.35 -2.97 -1.92
N TRP A 21 -17.17 -2.40 -1.98
CA TRP A 21 -16.50 -1.78 -0.84
C TRP A 21 -15.94 -0.37 -1.11
N ILE A 22 -16.00 0.12 -2.34
CA ILE A 22 -15.42 1.43 -2.68
C ILE A 22 -16.09 2.58 -1.94
N ASP A 23 -17.39 2.49 -1.65
CA ASP A 23 -18.11 3.51 -0.90
C ASP A 23 -17.64 3.57 0.56
N ASP A 24 -17.38 2.41 1.18
CA ASP A 24 -16.80 2.31 2.52
C ASP A 24 -15.37 2.86 2.55
N ALA A 25 -14.58 2.59 1.51
CA ALA A 25 -13.23 3.14 1.35
C ALA A 25 -13.25 4.67 1.31
N VAL A 26 -14.14 5.24 0.48
CA VAL A 26 -14.31 6.69 0.34
C VAL A 26 -14.76 7.32 1.65
N ALA A 27 -15.79 6.76 2.30
CA ALA A 27 -16.29 7.25 3.57
C ALA A 27 -15.22 7.16 4.68
N GLY A 28 -14.49 6.05 4.76
CA GLY A 28 -13.42 5.87 5.74
C GLY A 28 -12.30 6.90 5.58
N LEU A 29 -11.79 7.07 4.37
CA LEU A 29 -10.75 8.06 4.07
C LEU A 29 -11.22 9.50 4.32
N ALA A 30 -12.45 9.86 3.92
CA ALA A 30 -12.98 11.20 4.08
C ALA A 30 -13.23 11.59 5.54
N HIS A 31 -13.70 10.66 6.38
CA HIS A 31 -14.15 10.98 7.73
C HIS A 31 -13.13 10.67 8.83
N ARG A 32 -12.29 9.64 8.62
CA ARG A 32 -11.34 9.16 9.63
C ARG A 32 -9.89 9.22 9.17
N GLY A 33 -9.65 9.47 7.88
CA GLY A 33 -8.33 9.37 7.26
C GLY A 33 -7.86 7.92 7.03
N TRP A 34 -8.64 6.90 7.40
CA TRP A 34 -8.30 5.49 7.20
C TRP A 34 -9.53 4.59 7.13
N VAL A 35 -9.30 3.38 6.58
CA VAL A 35 -10.32 2.31 6.51
C VAL A 35 -9.65 0.94 6.48
N GLU A 36 -10.25 0.00 7.18
CA GLU A 36 -10.01 -1.44 7.05
C GLU A 36 -11.17 -2.08 6.29
N LEU A 37 -10.86 -2.90 5.31
CA LEU A 37 -11.81 -3.59 4.44
C LEU A 37 -11.51 -5.10 4.46
N PRO A 38 -12.03 -5.84 5.46
CA PRO A 38 -11.78 -7.27 5.58
C PRO A 38 -12.36 -8.03 4.39
N GLY A 39 -11.57 -8.92 3.78
CA GLY A 39 -12.01 -9.75 2.66
C GLY A 39 -12.36 -8.98 1.38
N ALA A 40 -11.96 -7.71 1.26
CA ALA A 40 -12.23 -6.89 0.07
C ALA A 40 -11.61 -7.48 -1.20
N ILE A 41 -10.50 -8.17 -1.07
CA ILE A 41 -9.77 -8.76 -2.19
C ILE A 41 -9.87 -10.28 -2.14
N GLY A 42 -10.50 -10.84 -3.18
CA GLY A 42 -10.74 -12.28 -3.28
C GLY A 42 -9.51 -13.11 -3.62
N GLU A 43 -9.64 -14.42 -3.44
CA GLU A 43 -8.58 -15.41 -3.65
C GLU A 43 -8.02 -15.40 -5.08
N THR A 44 -8.82 -15.08 -6.07
CA THR A 44 -8.39 -14.97 -7.48
C THR A 44 -7.26 -13.96 -7.70
N ARG A 45 -7.15 -12.94 -6.84
CA ARG A 45 -6.07 -11.95 -6.87
C ARG A 45 -4.99 -12.26 -5.82
N ILE A 46 -5.38 -12.81 -4.67
CA ILE A 46 -4.44 -13.17 -3.59
C ILE A 46 -3.51 -14.32 -4.00
N ALA A 47 -4.06 -15.40 -4.61
CA ALA A 47 -3.26 -16.56 -4.98
C ALA A 47 -2.10 -16.25 -5.93
N PRO A 48 -2.29 -15.50 -7.03
CA PRO A 48 -1.17 -15.14 -7.91
C PRO A 48 -0.10 -14.32 -7.20
N LEU A 49 -0.46 -13.39 -6.31
CA LEU A 49 0.50 -12.58 -5.55
C LEU A 49 1.29 -13.42 -4.54
N CYS A 50 0.66 -14.39 -3.86
CA CYS A 50 1.35 -15.33 -2.99
C CYS A 50 2.37 -16.18 -3.77
N ASN A 51 1.96 -16.76 -4.91
CA ASN A 51 2.84 -17.55 -5.76
C ASN A 51 4.02 -16.72 -6.30
N GLU A 52 3.76 -15.47 -6.66
CA GLU A 52 4.80 -14.53 -7.09
C GLU A 52 5.81 -14.26 -5.97
N LEU A 53 5.34 -14.01 -4.75
CA LEU A 53 6.21 -13.81 -3.59
C LEU A 53 7.05 -15.06 -3.29
N GLU A 54 6.46 -16.26 -3.29
CA GLU A 54 7.16 -17.53 -3.10
C GLU A 54 8.25 -17.74 -4.16
N ALA A 55 7.95 -17.46 -5.44
CA ALA A 55 8.92 -17.53 -6.52
C ALA A 55 10.08 -16.55 -6.31
N LEU A 56 9.81 -15.32 -5.86
CA LEU A 56 10.83 -14.32 -5.58
C LEU A 56 11.71 -14.71 -4.40
N ILE A 57 11.14 -15.34 -3.36
CA ILE A 57 11.89 -15.89 -2.22
C ILE A 57 12.82 -16.99 -2.72
N ALA A 58 12.30 -17.98 -3.46
CA ALA A 58 13.08 -19.09 -4.00
C ALA A 58 14.23 -18.64 -4.90
N LEU A 59 14.05 -17.56 -5.64
CA LEU A 59 15.07 -16.95 -6.52
C LEU A 59 15.99 -15.94 -5.81
N ASN A 60 15.82 -15.73 -4.49
CA ASN A 60 16.56 -14.75 -3.69
C ASN A 60 16.50 -13.33 -4.29
N ARG A 61 15.29 -12.92 -4.72
CA ARG A 61 15.04 -11.63 -5.38
C ARG A 61 14.48 -10.55 -4.45
N LEU A 62 14.28 -10.86 -3.18
CA LEU A 62 13.95 -9.87 -2.16
C LEU A 62 15.22 -9.18 -1.68
N ARG A 63 15.11 -7.89 -1.40
CA ARG A 63 16.19 -7.09 -0.78
C ARG A 63 15.69 -6.49 0.53
N ARG A 64 16.58 -6.18 1.46
CA ARG A 64 16.21 -5.50 2.70
C ARG A 64 15.61 -4.15 2.39
N ALA A 65 14.51 -3.85 3.07
CA ALA A 65 13.93 -2.53 3.02
C ALA A 65 14.85 -1.53 3.75
N GLY A 66 14.91 -0.30 3.24
CA GLY A 66 15.59 0.81 3.88
C GLY A 66 14.62 1.92 4.28
N VAL A 67 15.12 2.91 4.99
CA VAL A 67 14.45 4.17 5.33
C VAL A 67 15.10 5.31 4.56
N GLY A 68 14.32 6.35 4.25
CA GLY A 68 14.79 7.49 3.46
C GLY A 68 14.65 7.27 1.94
N ARG A 69 15.02 8.29 1.17
CA ARG A 69 15.00 8.30 -0.30
C ARG A 69 16.35 8.76 -0.84
N ASP A 70 16.69 8.34 -2.06
CA ASP A 70 17.86 8.76 -2.81
C ASP A 70 19.15 8.75 -1.97
N LEU A 71 19.74 9.92 -1.72
CA LEU A 71 20.98 10.07 -0.96
C LEU A 71 20.83 9.77 0.53
N ASP A 72 19.62 9.83 1.07
CA ASP A 72 19.29 9.55 2.48
C ASP A 72 18.85 8.10 2.72
N TYR A 73 18.85 7.26 1.67
CA TYR A 73 18.48 5.86 1.80
C TYR A 73 19.48 5.08 2.66
N GLN A 74 19.01 4.57 3.80
CA GLN A 74 19.82 3.77 4.72
C GLN A 74 19.10 2.50 5.14
N ILE A 75 19.85 1.41 5.31
CA ILE A 75 19.34 0.17 5.90
C ILE A 75 19.49 0.30 7.42
N ASP A 76 18.39 0.58 8.08
CA ASP A 76 18.34 0.67 9.55
C ASP A 76 17.51 -0.47 10.15
N ARG A 77 18.20 -1.44 10.76
CA ARG A 77 17.59 -2.62 11.38
C ARG A 77 16.93 -2.34 12.74
N GLN A 78 17.15 -1.17 13.31
CA GLN A 78 16.48 -0.74 14.53
C GLN A 78 15.12 -0.14 14.22
N THR A 79 14.97 0.37 13.00
CA THR A 79 13.73 0.97 12.50
C THR A 79 12.83 -0.04 11.79
N ARG A 80 13.38 -0.87 10.86
CA ARG A 80 12.61 -1.88 10.13
C ARG A 80 13.42 -3.12 9.76
N ARG A 81 12.72 -4.27 9.65
CA ARG A 81 13.38 -5.57 9.40
C ARG A 81 12.77 -6.41 8.30
N ASP A 82 11.96 -5.80 7.44
CA ASP A 82 11.32 -6.48 6.31
C ASP A 82 12.24 -6.58 5.09
N TRP A 83 11.85 -7.48 4.18
CA TRP A 83 12.41 -7.66 2.86
C TRP A 83 11.38 -7.31 1.82
N ILE A 84 11.80 -6.65 0.73
CA ILE A 84 10.90 -6.14 -0.28
C ILE A 84 11.33 -6.49 -1.70
N HIS A 85 10.33 -6.48 -2.61
CA HIS A 85 10.52 -6.49 -4.05
C HIS A 85 9.55 -5.49 -4.68
N TRP A 86 10.09 -4.44 -5.31
CA TRP A 86 9.26 -3.45 -6.00
C TRP A 86 8.53 -4.07 -7.17
N LEU A 87 7.25 -3.78 -7.29
CA LEU A 87 6.43 -4.25 -8.40
C LEU A 87 6.80 -3.52 -9.68
N SER A 88 6.71 -4.23 -10.80
CA SER A 88 6.92 -3.68 -12.12
C SER A 88 5.87 -4.21 -13.10
N ARG A 89 5.59 -3.45 -14.18
CA ARG A 89 4.68 -3.89 -15.23
C ARG A 89 5.26 -4.97 -16.17
N GLN A 90 6.52 -5.36 -15.97
CA GLN A 90 7.21 -6.35 -16.80
C GLN A 90 6.74 -7.79 -16.50
N ARG A 91 6.31 -8.07 -15.28
CA ARG A 91 5.82 -9.38 -14.84
C ARG A 91 4.28 -9.41 -14.89
N PRO A 92 3.65 -10.42 -15.50
CA PRO A 92 2.19 -10.46 -15.71
C PRO A 92 1.39 -10.25 -14.42
N THR A 93 1.66 -11.03 -13.38
CA THR A 93 0.97 -10.93 -12.07
C THR A 93 1.09 -9.55 -11.44
N GLN A 94 2.29 -8.98 -11.48
CA GLN A 94 2.55 -7.66 -10.92
C GLN A 94 1.81 -6.57 -11.72
N ARG A 95 1.83 -6.67 -13.04
CA ARG A 95 1.08 -5.76 -13.94
C ARG A 95 -0.41 -5.79 -13.66
N GLU A 96 -1.01 -6.99 -13.54
CA GLU A 96 -2.43 -7.13 -13.22
C GLU A 96 -2.81 -6.46 -11.90
N PHE A 97 -1.95 -6.57 -10.89
CA PHE A 97 -2.17 -5.88 -9.62
C PHE A 97 -2.05 -4.36 -9.77
N VAL A 98 -1.02 -3.88 -10.47
CA VAL A 98 -0.82 -2.44 -10.71
C VAL A 98 -1.98 -1.87 -11.54
N ASP A 99 -2.49 -2.59 -12.55
CA ASP A 99 -3.63 -2.17 -13.35
C ASP A 99 -4.93 -2.11 -12.53
N TRP A 100 -5.11 -3.04 -11.58
CA TRP A 100 -6.20 -2.98 -10.61
C TRP A 100 -6.07 -1.76 -9.67
N ALA A 101 -4.87 -1.51 -9.14
CA ALA A 101 -4.63 -0.36 -8.28
C ALA A 101 -4.85 0.97 -9.04
N GLU A 102 -4.57 1.01 -10.34
CA GLU A 102 -4.86 2.16 -11.19
C GLU A 102 -6.37 2.42 -11.28
N GLN A 103 -7.20 1.39 -11.37
CA GLN A 103 -8.66 1.55 -11.32
C GLN A 103 -9.12 2.09 -9.97
N LEU A 104 -8.52 1.63 -8.86
CA LEU A 104 -8.79 2.16 -7.53
C LEU A 104 -8.38 3.64 -7.43
N ARG A 105 -7.20 4.01 -7.94
CA ARG A 105 -6.75 5.41 -8.02
C ARG A 105 -7.78 6.31 -8.70
N LEU A 106 -8.27 5.87 -9.87
CA LEU A 106 -9.28 6.62 -10.61
C LEU A 106 -10.61 6.72 -9.86
N ALA A 107 -11.02 5.66 -9.16
CA ALA A 107 -12.24 5.65 -8.35
C ALA A 107 -12.14 6.62 -7.16
N LEU A 108 -11.00 6.64 -6.46
CA LEU A 108 -10.72 7.57 -5.36
C LEU A 108 -10.69 9.03 -5.85
N ASN A 109 -10.01 9.29 -6.98
CA ASN A 109 -9.97 10.64 -7.56
C ASN A 109 -11.35 11.17 -7.93
N ARG A 110 -12.23 10.34 -8.51
CA ARG A 110 -13.59 10.75 -8.88
C ARG A 110 -14.45 11.16 -7.69
N ARG A 111 -14.20 10.60 -6.52
CA ARG A 111 -15.05 10.72 -5.33
C ARG A 111 -14.48 11.64 -4.26
N LEU A 112 -13.14 11.70 -4.15
CA LEU A 112 -12.45 12.47 -3.12
C LEU A 112 -11.66 13.67 -3.66
N PHE A 113 -11.53 13.79 -5.01
CA PHE A 113 -10.80 14.87 -5.67
C PHE A 113 -9.36 15.04 -5.20
N LEU A 114 -8.68 13.92 -4.86
CA LEU A 114 -7.34 13.91 -4.26
C LEU A 114 -6.21 14.27 -5.23
N GLY A 115 -6.44 14.25 -6.56
CA GLY A 115 -5.41 14.55 -7.54
C GLY A 115 -4.30 13.47 -7.64
N LEU A 116 -4.61 12.23 -7.27
CA LEU A 116 -3.66 11.11 -7.33
C LEU A 116 -3.21 10.89 -8.76
N PHE A 117 -1.89 10.87 -8.99
CA PHE A 117 -1.29 10.82 -10.32
C PHE A 117 -0.79 9.42 -10.69
N GLU A 118 -0.08 8.75 -9.78
CA GLU A 118 0.54 7.44 -10.03
C GLU A 118 0.42 6.51 -8.81
N PHE A 119 0.79 5.24 -9.00
CA PHE A 119 0.84 4.22 -7.96
C PHE A 119 2.18 3.52 -7.98
N GLU A 120 2.85 3.44 -6.84
CA GLU A 120 4.02 2.61 -6.59
C GLU A 120 3.74 1.58 -5.50
N ALA A 121 4.30 0.37 -5.61
CA ALA A 121 4.12 -0.66 -4.59
C ALA A 121 5.24 -1.69 -4.58
N HIS A 122 5.37 -2.40 -3.49
CA HIS A 122 6.25 -3.55 -3.35
C HIS A 122 5.56 -4.72 -2.63
N LEU A 123 5.96 -5.94 -2.94
CA LEU A 123 5.77 -7.10 -2.08
C LEU A 123 6.68 -6.95 -0.87
N ALA A 124 6.15 -7.23 0.32
CA ALA A 124 6.89 -7.17 1.58
C ALA A 124 6.79 -8.51 2.31
N LEU A 125 7.92 -8.96 2.85
CA LEU A 125 8.03 -10.13 3.72
C LEU A 125 8.70 -9.71 5.03
N TYR A 126 7.99 -9.89 6.13
CA TYR A 126 8.49 -9.76 7.50
C TYR A 126 8.79 -11.17 8.03
N PRO A 127 10.06 -11.58 8.14
CA PRO A 127 10.42 -12.83 8.82
C PRO A 127 10.01 -12.79 10.29
N SER A 128 9.98 -13.96 10.96
CA SER A 128 9.75 -14.03 12.41
C SER A 128 10.69 -13.08 13.17
N GLY A 129 10.15 -12.30 14.10
CA GLY A 129 10.84 -11.25 14.86
C GLY A 129 11.01 -9.92 14.11
N ALA A 130 10.55 -9.82 12.86
CA ALA A 130 10.60 -8.56 12.12
C ALA A 130 9.46 -7.62 12.54
N PHE A 131 9.71 -6.33 12.39
CA PHE A 131 8.81 -5.24 12.76
C PHE A 131 9.11 -3.99 11.93
N TYR A 132 8.28 -2.96 12.06
CA TYR A 132 8.55 -1.60 11.62
C TYR A 132 8.05 -0.64 12.69
N VAL A 133 8.94 0.17 13.26
CA VAL A 133 8.60 1.12 14.31
C VAL A 133 7.61 2.17 13.85
N ARG A 134 6.97 2.82 14.77
CA ARG A 134 5.99 3.88 14.55
C ARG A 134 6.54 4.99 13.65
N HIS A 135 5.83 5.32 12.56
CA HIS A 135 6.26 6.27 11.53
C HIS A 135 5.08 6.80 10.71
N PHE A 136 5.33 7.81 9.89
CA PHE A 136 4.49 8.25 8.79
C PHE A 136 5.10 7.78 7.46
N ASP A 137 4.26 7.42 6.48
CA ASP A 137 4.73 7.08 5.13
C ASP A 137 5.20 8.30 4.32
N SER A 138 4.79 9.49 4.77
CA SER A 138 5.07 10.76 4.12
C SER A 138 5.21 11.86 5.17
N PHE A 139 6.18 12.76 5.01
CA PHE A 139 6.31 13.94 5.86
C PHE A 139 5.44 15.07 5.34
N ARG A 140 4.75 15.79 6.21
CA ARG A 140 3.87 16.90 5.85
C ARG A 140 4.59 17.93 4.96
N GLY A 141 4.02 18.16 3.77
CA GLY A 141 4.50 19.17 2.82
C GLY A 141 5.79 18.83 2.07
N ALA A 142 6.40 17.66 2.30
CA ALA A 142 7.68 17.29 1.69
C ALA A 142 7.58 16.06 0.77
N ALA A 143 6.45 15.37 0.74
CA ALA A 143 6.33 14.13 0.00
C ALA A 143 5.09 14.10 -0.90
N ASN A 144 5.17 13.26 -1.90
CA ASN A 144 4.14 13.08 -2.90
C ASN A 144 3.20 11.88 -2.61
N ARG A 145 3.44 11.09 -1.55
CA ARG A 145 2.56 9.99 -1.13
C ARG A 145 1.34 10.56 -0.41
N MET A 146 0.17 10.35 -0.99
CA MET A 146 -1.09 10.88 -0.46
C MET A 146 -1.89 9.81 0.26
N VAL A 147 -2.05 8.64 -0.36
CA VAL A 147 -2.80 7.52 0.23
C VAL A 147 -1.93 6.28 0.24
N SER A 148 -1.77 5.67 1.41
CA SER A 148 -1.12 4.38 1.61
C SER A 148 -2.12 3.24 1.42
N LEU A 149 -1.63 2.16 0.84
CA LEU A 149 -2.36 0.91 0.61
C LEU A 149 -1.59 -0.24 1.22
N VAL A 150 -2.25 -1.08 2.02
CA VAL A 150 -1.71 -2.35 2.49
C VAL A 150 -2.69 -3.45 2.17
N LEU A 151 -2.27 -4.45 1.39
CA LEU A 151 -3.03 -5.67 1.11
C LEU A 151 -2.31 -6.86 1.73
N TYR A 152 -3.00 -7.60 2.60
CA TYR A 152 -2.42 -8.76 3.27
C TYR A 152 -2.57 -10.05 2.47
N LEU A 153 -1.55 -10.92 2.59
CA LEU A 153 -1.43 -12.16 1.83
C LEU A 153 -1.40 -13.43 2.72
N ASN A 154 -1.63 -13.31 4.03
CA ASN A 154 -1.46 -14.40 4.99
C ASN A 154 -2.74 -15.21 5.19
N ARG A 155 -2.82 -16.40 4.57
CA ARG A 155 -4.02 -17.25 4.56
C ARG A 155 -4.32 -17.95 5.89
N SER A 156 -3.30 -18.22 6.70
CA SER A 156 -3.40 -19.03 7.91
C SER A 156 -3.09 -18.25 9.18
N TRP A 157 -3.39 -16.93 9.19
CA TRP A 157 -3.11 -16.09 10.35
C TRP A 157 -3.96 -16.43 11.55
N GLN A 158 -3.31 -16.59 12.72
CA GLN A 158 -3.96 -16.94 13.97
C GLN A 158 -3.80 -15.82 15.00
N PRO A 159 -4.75 -15.65 15.93
CA PRO A 159 -4.58 -14.78 17.08
C PRO A 159 -3.27 -15.11 17.84
N GLY A 160 -2.46 -14.09 18.09
CA GLY A 160 -1.18 -14.25 18.76
C GLY A 160 0.02 -14.47 17.84
N ASP A 161 -0.15 -14.54 16.51
CA ASP A 161 0.96 -14.57 15.56
C ASP A 161 1.73 -13.23 15.52
N GLY A 162 1.14 -12.15 16.04
CA GLY A 162 1.74 -10.81 16.05
C GLY A 162 1.70 -10.15 14.68
N GLY A 163 2.53 -9.13 14.44
CA GLY A 163 2.63 -8.48 13.12
C GLY A 163 1.41 -7.66 12.72
N GLU A 164 0.56 -7.31 13.68
CA GLU A 164 -0.57 -6.41 13.45
C GLU A 164 -0.07 -5.06 12.97
N LEU A 165 -0.85 -4.40 12.13
CA LEU A 165 -0.71 -2.99 11.81
C LEU A 165 -1.47 -2.20 12.87
N VAL A 166 -0.78 -1.35 13.60
CA VAL A 166 -1.38 -0.45 14.58
C VAL A 166 -1.41 0.95 14.01
N LEU A 167 -2.58 1.56 14.03
CA LEU A 167 -2.79 2.96 13.63
C LEU A 167 -2.98 3.82 14.87
N TYR A 168 -2.48 5.04 14.81
CA TYR A 168 -2.46 5.98 15.93
C TYR A 168 -3.20 7.27 15.60
N ALA A 169 -3.80 7.86 16.62
CA ALA A 169 -4.33 9.21 16.53
C ALA A 169 -3.19 10.22 16.29
N PRO A 170 -3.47 11.38 15.65
CA PRO A 170 -2.48 12.43 15.43
C PRO A 170 -1.75 12.86 16.71
N GLU A 171 -0.60 13.54 16.53
CA GLU A 171 0.18 14.14 17.63
C GLU A 171 0.69 13.12 18.67
N GLN A 172 1.18 11.97 18.18
CA GLN A 172 1.62 10.85 19.03
C GLN A 172 0.51 10.31 19.94
N GLY A 173 -0.74 10.46 19.49
CA GLY A 173 -1.91 10.05 20.24
C GLY A 173 -2.01 8.53 20.46
N PRO A 174 -3.09 8.07 21.13
CA PRO A 174 -3.31 6.66 21.44
C PRO A 174 -3.58 5.82 20.17
N GLU A 175 -3.49 4.51 20.33
CA GLU A 175 -3.94 3.54 19.34
C GLU A 175 -5.42 3.76 19.00
N ILE A 176 -5.74 3.82 17.69
CA ILE A 176 -7.11 3.97 17.18
C ILE A 176 -7.59 2.74 16.42
N ALA A 177 -6.67 1.90 15.96
CA ALA A 177 -6.99 0.62 15.33
C ALA A 177 -5.81 -0.34 15.42
N ARG A 178 -6.14 -1.64 15.50
CA ARG A 178 -5.20 -2.75 15.44
C ARG A 178 -5.74 -3.77 14.44
N ILE A 179 -5.02 -3.98 13.37
CA ILE A 179 -5.46 -4.72 12.20
C ILE A 179 -4.64 -5.99 12.06
N GLU A 180 -5.29 -7.15 12.14
CA GLU A 180 -4.67 -8.44 11.87
C GLU A 180 -4.37 -8.60 10.37
N PRO A 181 -3.18 -9.07 10.00
CA PRO A 181 -2.78 -9.14 8.60
C PRO A 181 -3.36 -10.36 7.86
N ARG A 182 -4.68 -10.56 7.91
CA ARG A 182 -5.37 -11.67 7.24
C ARG A 182 -5.48 -11.46 5.74
N ALA A 183 -5.24 -12.51 4.96
CA ALA A 183 -5.32 -12.47 3.50
C ALA A 183 -6.65 -11.88 3.02
N GLY A 184 -6.56 -11.01 2.00
CA GLY A 184 -7.72 -10.34 1.42
C GLY A 184 -8.16 -9.08 2.15
N THR A 185 -7.67 -8.80 3.37
CA THR A 185 -7.90 -7.52 4.03
C THR A 185 -7.10 -6.43 3.33
N LEU A 186 -7.79 -5.37 2.92
CA LEU A 186 -7.22 -4.16 2.35
C LEU A 186 -7.32 -3.03 3.37
N VAL A 187 -6.22 -2.32 3.59
CA VAL A 187 -6.17 -1.12 4.43
C VAL A 187 -5.74 0.05 3.58
N LEU A 188 -6.48 1.15 3.70
CA LEU A 188 -6.14 2.43 3.07
C LEU A 188 -6.05 3.49 4.15
N PHE A 189 -5.07 4.39 4.06
CA PHE A 189 -4.96 5.52 5.00
C PHE A 189 -4.20 6.70 4.39
N MET A 190 -4.46 7.90 4.92
CA MET A 190 -3.79 9.12 4.50
C MET A 190 -2.34 9.10 4.99
N SER A 191 -1.38 9.14 4.06
CA SER A 191 0.04 8.87 4.31
C SER A 191 0.73 9.89 5.25
N GLU A 192 0.24 11.14 5.26
CA GLU A 192 0.77 12.24 6.08
C GLU A 192 0.03 12.43 7.41
N GLU A 193 -1.13 11.77 7.59
CA GLU A 193 -2.02 12.01 8.72
C GLU A 193 -2.04 10.84 9.70
N VAL A 194 -1.87 9.61 9.20
CA VAL A 194 -2.00 8.40 9.99
C VAL A 194 -0.63 7.82 10.32
N GLU A 195 -0.22 8.04 11.55
CA GLU A 195 0.98 7.42 12.11
C GLU A 195 0.68 5.95 12.41
N HIS A 196 1.62 5.05 12.08
CA HIS A 196 1.39 3.62 12.19
C HIS A 196 2.68 2.84 12.46
N GLU A 197 2.53 1.60 12.92
CA GLU A 197 3.63 0.65 13.08
C GLU A 197 3.21 -0.76 12.70
N VAL A 198 4.19 -1.63 12.43
CA VAL A 198 4.02 -3.08 12.33
C VAL A 198 4.64 -3.72 13.56
N LEU A 199 3.81 -4.34 14.40
CA LEU A 199 4.28 -5.03 15.59
C LEU A 199 5.17 -6.22 15.23
N PRO A 200 6.06 -6.67 16.14
CA PRO A 200 6.87 -7.86 15.92
C PRO A 200 6.00 -9.07 15.59
N THR A 201 6.30 -9.71 14.45
CA THR A 201 5.61 -10.92 14.04
C THR A 201 6.32 -12.17 14.57
N ARG A 202 5.56 -13.23 14.94
CA ARG A 202 6.10 -14.52 15.36
C ARG A 202 6.24 -15.51 14.20
N VAL A 203 5.48 -15.28 13.13
CA VAL A 203 5.48 -16.08 11.91
C VAL A 203 5.80 -15.21 10.70
N PRO A 204 6.23 -15.74 9.55
CA PRO A 204 6.40 -14.93 8.35
C PRO A 204 5.12 -14.20 7.99
N ARG A 205 5.20 -12.86 7.77
CA ARG A 205 4.08 -11.99 7.42
C ARG A 205 4.31 -11.37 6.05
N ALA A 206 3.36 -11.58 5.16
CA ALA A 206 3.40 -11.13 3.78
C ALA A 206 2.34 -10.06 3.50
N SER A 207 2.70 -9.06 2.71
CA SER A 207 1.77 -8.02 2.22
C SER A 207 2.23 -7.42 0.89
N VAL A 208 1.31 -6.72 0.21
CA VAL A 208 1.67 -5.67 -0.73
C VAL A 208 1.51 -4.34 0.01
N SER A 209 2.55 -3.52 -0.02
CA SER A 209 2.49 -2.14 0.49
C SER A 209 2.70 -1.18 -0.67
N GLY A 210 1.85 -0.17 -0.81
CA GLY A 210 1.88 0.74 -1.94
C GLY A 210 1.36 2.13 -1.58
N TRP A 211 1.60 3.06 -2.50
CA TRP A 211 1.26 4.47 -2.31
C TRP A 211 0.68 5.06 -3.59
N PHE A 212 -0.44 5.73 -3.44
CA PHE A 212 -0.94 6.66 -4.45
C PHE A 212 -0.29 8.01 -4.23
N ARG A 213 0.34 8.54 -5.30
CA ARG A 213 1.20 9.71 -5.23
C ARG A 213 0.58 10.89 -5.98
N LEU A 214 0.92 12.10 -5.53
CA LEU A 214 0.68 13.32 -6.29
C LEU A 214 1.79 13.55 -7.31
N ASN A 215 1.49 14.29 -8.36
CA ASN A 215 2.50 14.80 -9.26
C ASN A 215 3.14 16.05 -8.64
N ASN A 216 4.38 15.94 -8.17
CA ASN A 216 5.15 17.05 -7.64
C ASN A 216 5.82 17.87 -8.76
N ASN A 217 5.13 18.18 -9.82
CA ASN A 217 5.63 19.14 -10.79
C ASN A 217 5.72 20.54 -10.15
N SER A 218 6.81 20.81 -9.43
CA SER A 218 7.37 22.16 -9.45
C SER A 218 7.91 22.37 -10.88
N ALA A 219 7.73 23.54 -11.47
CA ALA A 219 7.99 23.85 -12.88
C ALA A 219 9.43 23.59 -13.41
N ALA A 220 10.24 22.83 -12.70
CA ALA A 220 11.65 22.55 -12.98
C ALA A 220 12.04 21.05 -13.04
N LEU A 221 11.23 20.11 -12.53
CA LEU A 221 11.60 18.68 -12.53
C LEU A 221 10.32 17.82 -12.68
N VAL A 222 10.20 17.14 -13.80
CA VAL A 222 9.26 16.03 -13.99
C VAL A 222 9.85 14.83 -13.29
N ASP A 223 9.23 14.36 -12.21
CA ASP A 223 9.60 13.10 -11.56
C ASP A 223 9.26 11.96 -12.55
N PRO A 224 10.22 11.17 -13.05
CA PRO A 224 9.92 10.11 -14.00
C PRO A 224 9.07 9.04 -13.31
N PRO A 225 8.10 8.43 -14.01
CA PRO A 225 7.34 7.30 -13.48
C PRO A 225 8.29 6.15 -13.12
N ALA A 226 8.05 5.51 -11.98
CA ALA A 226 8.84 4.38 -11.48
C ALA A 226 8.69 3.13 -12.36
#